data_bc1bdeaf85e89337b15d402526ec95dd
#
_entry.id   bc1bdeaf85e89337b15d402526ec95dd
#
_cell.length_a   1.000
_cell.length_b   1.000
_cell.length_c   1.000
_cell.angle_alpha   90.00
_cell.angle_beta   90.00
_cell.angle_gamma   90.00
#
_symmetry.space_group_name_H-M   'P 1'
#
loop_
_entity.id
_entity.type
_entity.pdbx_description
1 polymer ?
#
loop_
_entity_poly.entity_id
_entity_poly.type
_entity_poly.pdbx_seq_one_letter_code
_entity_poly.pdbx_strand_id
1 'polypeptide(L)'
;MIRLCSILTAGLLLWTSALMAGGDEEAIERVLLAEAKSSATFAESRDKQAVLKLYTPDYSGVQDGEAESRDSIERWLSEYGSALEQGSRVHFLGAVSNLNTHISGSTAWSTYDYVFQAIKNGEFDAQDQGKCTSILRKESAGWLIRHQHCSKTKPQGMER
;
A
#
# COMPACT_ATOMS: atom_id res chain seq x y z
N MET A 1 -66.81 -10.22 5.49
CA MET A 1 -65.82 -10.29 4.38
C MET A 1 -64.99 -9.05 4.42
N ILE A 2 -63.80 -9.12 5.03
CA ILE A 2 -62.90 -7.98 5.13
C ILE A 2 -61.56 -8.46 4.52
N ARG A 3 -61.19 -7.82 3.41
CA ARG A 3 -59.89 -8.02 2.76
C ARG A 3 -58.87 -7.07 3.42
N LEU A 4 -57.91 -7.59 4.14
CA LEU A 4 -56.74 -6.83 4.54
C LEU A 4 -55.68 -6.91 3.43
N CYS A 5 -55.29 -5.72 3.01
CA CYS A 5 -54.28 -5.47 1.97
C CYS A 5 -52.88 -5.54 2.56
N SER A 6 -52.04 -6.36 1.95
CA SER A 6 -50.58 -6.46 2.26
C SER A 6 -49.85 -5.31 1.63
N ILE A 7 -49.26 -4.43 2.43
CA ILE A 7 -48.20 -3.52 2.00
C ILE A 7 -47.24 -3.39 3.19
N LEU A 8 -46.08 -3.99 3.12
CA LEU A 8 -44.86 -3.61 3.90
C LEU A 8 -43.74 -4.61 3.60
N THR A 9 -42.98 -4.38 2.53
CA THR A 9 -41.61 -4.89 2.40
C THR A 9 -40.88 -4.21 1.24
N ALA A 10 -40.46 -2.94 1.42
CA ALA A 10 -39.62 -2.25 0.45
C ALA A 10 -38.63 -1.24 1.09
N GLY A 11 -38.34 -1.40 2.38
CA GLY A 11 -37.58 -0.36 3.10
C GLY A 11 -36.20 -0.76 3.68
N LEU A 12 -35.71 -1.99 3.46
CA LEU A 12 -34.53 -2.47 4.23
C LEU A 12 -33.25 -2.74 3.41
N LEU A 13 -33.20 -2.41 2.12
CA LEU A 13 -32.04 -2.77 1.27
C LEU A 13 -31.07 -1.62 0.98
N LEU A 14 -31.29 -0.41 1.47
CA LEU A 14 -30.44 0.75 1.15
C LEU A 14 -29.41 1.11 2.22
N TRP A 15 -29.41 0.47 3.39
CA TRP A 15 -28.51 0.85 4.49
C TRP A 15 -27.22 0.00 4.59
N THR A 16 -27.12 -1.10 3.85
CA THR A 16 -25.95 -1.98 3.92
C THR A 16 -24.74 -1.48 3.11
N SER A 17 -24.95 -0.64 2.11
CA SER A 17 -23.87 -0.16 1.22
C SER A 17 -22.96 0.90 1.86
N ALA A 18 -23.47 1.74 2.75
CA ALA A 18 -22.69 2.82 3.36
C ALA A 18 -21.77 2.31 4.49
N LEU A 19 -22.17 1.26 5.23
CA LEU A 19 -21.33 0.66 6.26
C LEU A 19 -20.15 -0.14 5.68
N MET A 20 -20.30 -0.68 4.45
CA MET A 20 -19.24 -1.42 3.78
C MET A 20 -18.16 -0.51 3.18
N ALA A 21 -18.51 0.72 2.76
CA ALA A 21 -17.57 1.66 2.14
C ALA A 21 -16.50 2.15 3.14
N GLY A 22 -16.88 2.49 4.38
CA GLY A 22 -15.92 2.89 5.42
C GLY A 22 -14.94 1.78 5.77
N GLY A 23 -15.40 0.53 5.85
CA GLY A 23 -14.54 -0.62 6.11
C GLY A 23 -13.54 -0.94 4.98
N ASP A 24 -13.90 -0.70 3.73
CA ASP A 24 -13.01 -0.92 2.59
C ASP A 24 -11.94 0.19 2.49
N GLU A 25 -12.29 1.46 2.72
CA GLU A 25 -11.35 2.56 2.73
C GLU A 25 -10.29 2.39 3.82
N GLU A 26 -10.70 2.08 5.05
CA GLU A 26 -9.78 1.76 6.14
C GLU A 26 -8.91 0.52 5.85
N ALA A 27 -9.46 -0.49 5.16
CA ALA A 27 -8.69 -1.68 4.78
C ALA A 27 -7.61 -1.34 3.74
N ILE A 28 -7.92 -0.48 2.78
CA ILE A 28 -6.97 0.02 1.78
C ILE A 28 -5.87 0.85 2.45
N GLU A 29 -6.25 1.78 3.32
CA GLU A 29 -5.29 2.59 4.09
C GLU A 29 -4.32 1.69 4.88
N ARG A 30 -4.82 0.67 5.58
CA ARG A 30 -3.96 -0.30 6.29
C ARG A 30 -2.98 -1.01 5.37
N VAL A 31 -3.38 -1.38 4.15
CA VAL A 31 -2.47 -2.02 3.17
C VAL A 31 -1.36 -1.06 2.76
N LEU A 32 -1.68 0.20 2.42
CA LEU A 32 -0.70 1.19 2.00
C LEU A 32 0.25 1.60 3.13
N LEU A 33 -0.25 1.72 4.37
CA LEU A 33 0.58 1.95 5.56
C LEU A 33 1.48 0.75 5.87
N ALA A 34 1.00 -0.48 5.68
CA ALA A 34 1.79 -1.69 5.86
C ALA A 34 2.88 -1.80 4.79
N GLU A 35 2.57 -1.43 3.55
CA GLU A 35 3.55 -1.39 2.45
C GLU A 35 4.65 -0.38 2.74
N ALA A 36 4.32 0.86 3.12
CA ALA A 36 5.30 1.88 3.48
C ALA A 36 6.26 1.43 4.61
N LYS A 37 5.77 0.62 5.55
CA LYS A 37 6.57 0.08 6.67
C LYS A 37 7.21 -1.28 6.36
N SER A 38 7.03 -1.84 5.17
CA SER A 38 7.40 -3.22 4.85
C SER A 38 8.89 -3.50 5.02
N SER A 39 9.75 -2.55 4.65
CA SER A 39 11.20 -2.67 4.80
C SER A 39 11.64 -2.77 6.26
N ALA A 40 11.07 -1.94 7.15
CA ALA A 40 11.34 -2.00 8.59
C ALA A 40 10.81 -3.30 9.20
N THR A 41 9.58 -3.69 8.86
CA THR A 41 8.97 -4.95 9.31
C THR A 41 9.80 -6.16 8.86
N PHE A 42 10.29 -6.17 7.61
CA PHE A 42 11.16 -7.21 7.11
C PHE A 42 12.52 -7.23 7.83
N ALA A 43 13.10 -6.06 8.12
CA ALA A 43 14.38 -5.99 8.85
C ALA A 43 14.30 -6.65 10.25
N GLU A 44 13.13 -6.62 10.89
CA GLU A 44 12.88 -7.25 12.19
C GLU A 44 12.54 -8.74 12.06
N SER A 45 11.59 -9.07 11.18
CA SER A 45 11.00 -10.42 11.10
C SER A 45 11.74 -11.39 10.18
N ARG A 46 12.45 -10.89 9.15
CA ARG A 46 13.00 -11.67 8.03
C ARG A 46 11.94 -12.43 7.21
N ASP A 47 10.67 -12.13 7.43
CA ASP A 47 9.57 -12.79 6.73
C ASP A 47 9.24 -12.05 5.41
N LYS A 48 9.78 -12.57 4.30
CA LYS A 48 9.48 -12.06 2.96
C LYS A 48 7.99 -12.19 2.61
N GLN A 49 7.33 -13.25 3.08
CA GLN A 49 5.93 -13.48 2.75
C GLN A 49 5.02 -12.45 3.44
N ALA A 50 5.41 -11.94 4.60
CA ALA A 50 4.70 -10.85 5.25
C ALA A 50 4.66 -9.56 4.42
N VAL A 51 5.68 -9.33 3.58
CA VAL A 51 5.71 -8.21 2.62
C VAL A 51 4.97 -8.58 1.33
N LEU A 52 5.31 -9.72 0.72
CA LEU A 52 4.79 -10.13 -0.58
C LEU A 52 3.28 -10.34 -0.59
N LYS A 53 2.66 -10.67 0.54
CA LYS A 53 1.19 -10.80 0.66
C LYS A 53 0.42 -9.49 0.48
N LEU A 54 1.10 -8.33 0.51
CA LEU A 54 0.47 -7.03 0.25
C LEU A 54 0.17 -6.82 -1.23
N TYR A 55 0.81 -7.60 -2.11
CA TYR A 55 0.73 -7.47 -3.55
C TYR A 55 0.00 -8.65 -4.19
N THR A 56 -0.71 -8.37 -5.30
CA THR A 56 -1.29 -9.44 -6.11
C THR A 56 -0.18 -10.29 -6.77
N PRO A 57 -0.45 -11.55 -7.14
CA PRO A 57 0.54 -12.37 -7.86
C PRO A 57 1.03 -11.76 -9.18
N ASP A 58 0.15 -11.00 -9.84
CA ASP A 58 0.40 -10.32 -11.12
C ASP A 58 0.70 -8.82 -10.94
N TYR A 59 1.26 -8.43 -9.78
CA TYR A 59 1.68 -7.07 -9.50
C TYR A 59 2.66 -6.53 -10.55
N SER A 60 2.48 -5.28 -10.91
CA SER A 60 3.41 -4.50 -11.72
C SER A 60 3.54 -3.10 -11.15
N GLY A 61 4.72 -2.49 -11.26
CA GLY A 61 4.94 -1.14 -10.77
C GLY A 61 5.89 -0.35 -11.66
N VAL A 62 5.97 0.93 -11.40
CA VAL A 62 6.99 1.84 -11.95
C VAL A 62 7.46 2.73 -10.81
N GLN A 63 8.77 2.69 -10.53
CA GLN A 63 9.43 3.54 -9.55
C GLN A 63 10.45 4.43 -10.27
N ASP A 64 10.21 5.73 -10.33
CA ASP A 64 11.10 6.70 -10.98
C ASP A 64 11.46 6.36 -12.45
N GLY A 65 10.54 5.74 -13.17
CA GLY A 65 10.72 5.29 -14.58
C GLY A 65 11.23 3.86 -14.71
N GLU A 66 11.67 3.21 -13.63
CA GLU A 66 12.11 1.81 -13.64
C GLU A 66 10.93 0.87 -13.37
N ALA A 67 10.84 -0.18 -14.19
CA ALA A 67 9.79 -1.19 -14.04
C ALA A 67 10.02 -2.06 -12.80
N GLU A 68 8.94 -2.29 -12.05
CA GLU A 68 8.93 -3.14 -10.87
C GLU A 68 7.95 -4.29 -11.02
N SER A 69 8.24 -5.41 -10.41
CA SER A 69 7.40 -6.59 -10.35
C SER A 69 7.45 -7.22 -8.96
N ARG A 70 6.55 -8.15 -8.68
CA ARG A 70 6.59 -8.91 -7.44
C ARG A 70 7.91 -9.68 -7.26
N ASP A 71 8.48 -10.18 -8.35
CA ASP A 71 9.77 -10.90 -8.34
C ASP A 71 10.95 -9.94 -8.05
N SER A 72 10.90 -8.69 -8.54
CA SER A 72 11.93 -7.69 -8.21
C SER A 72 11.87 -7.28 -6.73
N ILE A 73 10.68 -7.17 -6.15
CA ILE A 73 10.51 -6.96 -4.70
C ILE A 73 11.10 -8.13 -3.91
N GLU A 74 10.78 -9.38 -4.30
CA GLU A 74 11.32 -10.56 -3.62
C GLU A 74 12.85 -10.65 -3.69
N ARG A 75 13.43 -10.30 -4.83
CA ARG A 75 14.88 -10.24 -5.01
C ARG A 75 15.50 -9.19 -4.10
N TRP A 76 14.94 -7.97 -4.09
CA TRP A 76 15.40 -6.90 -3.21
C TRP A 76 15.34 -7.31 -1.72
N LEU A 77 14.26 -7.94 -1.28
CA LEU A 77 14.14 -8.46 0.09
C LEU A 77 15.20 -9.52 0.40
N SER A 78 15.55 -10.37 -0.58
CA SER A 78 16.60 -11.38 -0.44
C SER A 78 17.98 -10.76 -0.28
N GLU A 79 18.31 -9.76 -1.11
CA GLU A 79 19.56 -9.02 -1.06
C GLU A 79 19.69 -8.22 0.24
N TYR A 80 18.61 -7.55 0.64
CA TYR A 80 18.57 -6.81 1.91
C TYR A 80 18.73 -7.74 3.12
N GLY A 81 18.04 -8.89 3.13
CA GLY A 81 18.19 -9.91 4.17
C GLY A 81 19.61 -10.41 4.28
N SER A 82 20.25 -10.75 3.15
CA SER A 82 21.64 -11.18 3.11
C SER A 82 22.62 -10.11 3.61
N ALA A 83 22.40 -8.85 3.26
CA ALA A 83 23.19 -7.73 3.76
C ALA A 83 23.08 -7.60 5.29
N LEU A 84 21.88 -7.74 5.84
CA LEU A 84 21.66 -7.69 7.28
C LEU A 84 22.33 -8.86 8.02
N GLU A 85 22.31 -10.07 7.45
CA GLU A 85 23.03 -11.25 7.98
C GLU A 85 24.55 -11.05 7.98
N GLN A 86 25.07 -10.33 7.00
CA GLN A 86 26.48 -9.96 6.91
C GLN A 86 26.88 -8.76 7.81
N GLY A 87 25.95 -8.29 8.65
CA GLY A 87 26.21 -7.24 9.62
C GLY A 87 25.98 -5.81 9.09
N SER A 88 25.28 -5.65 7.96
CA SER A 88 24.84 -4.32 7.52
C SER A 88 23.95 -3.67 8.60
N ARG A 89 24.22 -2.41 8.87
CA ARG A 89 23.45 -1.56 9.80
C ARG A 89 22.62 -0.51 9.05
N VAL A 90 22.22 -0.82 7.84
CA VAL A 90 21.29 0.01 7.07
C VAL A 90 19.86 -0.41 7.38
N HIS A 91 19.03 0.56 7.77
CA HIS A 91 17.61 0.39 8.00
C HIS A 91 16.83 1.36 7.12
N PHE A 92 15.68 0.91 6.63
CA PHE A 92 14.81 1.74 5.82
C PHE A 92 13.52 2.04 6.58
N LEU A 93 13.10 3.31 6.52
CA LEU A 93 11.86 3.80 7.11
C LEU A 93 11.01 4.42 6.00
N GLY A 94 9.78 3.97 5.89
CA GLY A 94 8.81 4.52 4.94
C GLY A 94 7.59 5.08 5.67
N ALA A 95 7.04 6.15 5.11
CA ALA A 95 5.79 6.75 5.55
C ALA A 95 4.99 7.25 4.35
N VAL A 96 3.67 7.23 4.49
CA VAL A 96 2.73 7.80 3.51
C VAL A 96 1.81 8.80 4.20
N SER A 97 1.39 9.82 3.45
CA SER A 97 0.49 10.87 3.91
C SER A 97 -0.39 11.37 2.77
N ASN A 98 -1.40 12.19 3.09
CA ASN A 98 -2.30 12.78 2.11
C ASN A 98 -2.99 11.73 1.22
N LEU A 99 -3.38 10.59 1.81
CA LEU A 99 -4.10 9.54 1.10
C LEU A 99 -5.46 10.06 0.61
N ASN A 100 -5.71 9.84 -0.67
CA ASN A 100 -7.00 10.10 -1.30
C ASN A 100 -7.41 8.84 -2.08
N THR A 101 -8.43 8.15 -1.59
CA THR A 101 -8.85 6.84 -2.06
C THR A 101 -10.21 6.92 -2.74
N HIS A 102 -10.34 6.25 -3.87
CA HIS A 102 -11.59 6.07 -4.61
C HIS A 102 -11.84 4.58 -4.83
N ILE A 103 -13.05 4.12 -4.55
CA ILE A 103 -13.44 2.72 -4.65
C ILE A 103 -14.53 2.55 -5.71
N SER A 104 -14.34 1.57 -6.59
CA SER A 104 -15.32 1.17 -7.60
C SER A 104 -15.42 -0.35 -7.65
N GLY A 105 -16.41 -0.91 -6.95
CA GLY A 105 -16.62 -2.35 -6.83
C GLY A 105 -15.43 -3.05 -6.17
N SER A 106 -14.76 -3.95 -6.87
CA SER A 106 -13.59 -4.69 -6.40
C SER A 106 -12.25 -4.03 -6.78
N THR A 107 -12.28 -2.81 -7.31
CA THR A 107 -11.09 -2.05 -7.67
C THR A 107 -11.09 -0.72 -6.91
N ALA A 108 -9.92 -0.31 -6.46
CA ALA A 108 -9.71 1.00 -5.88
C ALA A 108 -8.43 1.62 -6.45
N TRP A 109 -8.34 2.95 -6.38
CA TRP A 109 -7.09 3.66 -6.59
C TRP A 109 -6.88 4.69 -5.49
N SER A 110 -5.63 4.83 -5.06
CA SER A 110 -5.24 5.81 -4.05
C SER A 110 -4.07 6.64 -4.55
N THR A 111 -4.14 7.94 -4.34
CA THR A 111 -2.99 8.85 -4.53
C THR A 111 -2.50 9.29 -3.17
N TYR A 112 -1.19 9.44 -3.01
CA TYR A 112 -0.59 9.82 -1.74
C TYR A 112 0.84 10.36 -1.91
N ASP A 113 1.32 11.04 -0.89
CA ASP A 113 2.71 11.42 -0.76
C ASP A 113 3.48 10.34 0.01
N TYR A 114 4.71 10.04 -0.42
CA TYR A 114 5.58 9.11 0.29
C TYR A 114 6.88 9.80 0.72
N VAL A 115 7.44 9.29 1.81
CA VAL A 115 8.81 9.55 2.25
C VAL A 115 9.47 8.20 2.53
N PHE A 116 10.67 8.00 2.04
CA PHE A 116 11.49 6.83 2.29
C PHE A 116 12.88 7.28 2.73
N GLN A 117 13.35 6.81 3.89
CA GLN A 117 14.60 7.19 4.50
C GLN A 117 15.51 5.98 4.68
N ALA A 118 16.79 6.15 4.39
CA ALA A 118 17.84 5.21 4.77
C ALA A 118 18.57 5.75 6.01
N ILE A 119 18.69 4.89 7.01
CA ILE A 119 19.44 5.12 8.26
C ILE A 119 20.62 4.15 8.27
N LYS A 120 21.84 4.65 8.33
CA LYS A 120 23.06 3.85 8.34
C LYS A 120 23.84 4.09 9.63
N ASN A 121 24.15 3.02 10.37
CA ASN A 121 24.81 3.09 11.67
C ASN A 121 24.09 3.98 12.71
N GLY A 122 22.77 4.12 12.60
CA GLY A 122 21.97 4.99 13.47
C GLY A 122 21.92 6.46 13.05
N GLU A 123 22.57 6.83 11.96
CA GLU A 123 22.58 8.18 11.40
C GLU A 123 21.78 8.25 10.10
N PHE A 124 21.18 9.40 9.83
CA PHE A 124 20.51 9.67 8.58
C PHE A 124 21.51 9.60 7.41
N ASP A 125 21.18 8.82 6.37
CA ASP A 125 22.03 8.61 5.20
C ASP A 125 21.43 9.22 3.94
N ALA A 126 20.17 8.90 3.64
CA ALA A 126 19.50 9.40 2.44
C ALA A 126 17.97 9.48 2.65
N GLN A 127 17.32 10.29 1.82
CA GLN A 127 15.87 10.40 1.77
C GLN A 127 15.41 10.53 0.32
N ASP A 128 14.39 9.75 -0.01
CA ASP A 128 13.54 9.93 -1.18
C ASP A 128 12.16 10.36 -0.74
N GLN A 129 11.53 11.22 -1.54
CA GLN A 129 10.14 11.64 -1.34
C GLN A 129 9.47 11.90 -2.67
N GLY A 130 8.19 11.71 -2.72
CA GLY A 130 7.45 11.90 -3.96
C GLY A 130 5.97 11.62 -3.84
N LYS A 131 5.37 11.31 -4.99
CA LYS A 131 3.96 10.99 -5.10
C LYS A 131 3.79 9.60 -5.71
N CYS A 132 2.82 8.87 -5.17
CA CYS A 132 2.42 7.58 -5.71
C CYS A 132 0.95 7.57 -6.10
N THR A 133 0.64 6.71 -7.06
CA THR A 133 -0.70 6.22 -7.34
C THR A 133 -0.67 4.71 -7.25
N SER A 134 -1.49 4.13 -6.38
CA SER A 134 -1.67 2.68 -6.26
C SER A 134 -3.05 2.29 -6.75
N ILE A 135 -3.11 1.23 -7.56
CA ILE A 135 -4.36 0.53 -7.93
C ILE A 135 -4.41 -0.73 -7.07
N LEU A 136 -5.51 -0.91 -6.35
CA LEU A 136 -5.75 -2.07 -5.50
C LEU A 136 -6.89 -2.90 -6.05
N ARG A 137 -6.84 -4.20 -5.82
CA ARG A 137 -7.87 -5.18 -6.16
C ARG A 137 -8.32 -5.92 -4.91
N LYS A 138 -9.64 -6.05 -4.75
CA LYS A 138 -10.24 -6.82 -3.66
C LYS A 138 -10.25 -8.29 -4.03
N GLU A 139 -9.50 -9.07 -3.29
CA GLU A 139 -9.40 -10.52 -3.40
C GLU A 139 -10.08 -11.21 -2.22
N SER A 140 -10.12 -12.54 -2.19
CA SER A 140 -10.67 -13.30 -1.05
C SER A 140 -9.93 -13.03 0.28
N ALA A 141 -8.64 -12.67 0.21
CA ALA A 141 -7.81 -12.34 1.37
C ALA A 141 -7.89 -10.85 1.79
N GLY A 142 -8.64 -10.02 1.05
CA GLY A 142 -8.75 -8.58 1.27
C GLY A 142 -8.22 -7.74 0.11
N TRP A 143 -7.95 -6.48 0.37
CA TRP A 143 -7.40 -5.57 -0.63
C TRP A 143 -5.89 -5.82 -0.81
N LEU A 144 -5.42 -5.92 -2.08
CA LEU A 144 -4.03 -6.11 -2.44
C LEU A 144 -3.60 -5.08 -3.49
N ILE A 145 -2.34 -4.66 -3.47
CA ILE A 145 -1.78 -3.74 -4.46
C ILE A 145 -1.57 -4.50 -5.76
N ARG A 146 -2.23 -4.03 -6.83
CA ARG A 146 -2.17 -4.60 -8.17
C ARG A 146 -1.18 -3.85 -9.07
N HIS A 147 -1.12 -2.55 -8.90
CA HIS A 147 -0.21 -1.68 -9.63
C HIS A 147 0.19 -0.49 -8.76
N GLN A 148 1.42 -0.02 -8.92
CA GLN A 148 1.90 1.17 -8.25
C GLN A 148 2.76 1.98 -9.21
N HIS A 149 2.56 3.29 -9.21
CA HIS A 149 3.42 4.23 -9.92
C HIS A 149 3.86 5.31 -8.95
N CYS A 150 5.15 5.38 -8.70
CA CYS A 150 5.75 6.39 -7.84
C CYS A 150 6.78 7.21 -8.61
N SER A 151 6.83 8.51 -8.32
CA SER A 151 7.79 9.44 -8.90
C SER A 151 8.33 10.37 -7.83
N LYS A 152 9.65 10.53 -7.81
CA LYS A 152 10.33 11.49 -6.93
C LYS A 152 9.90 12.91 -7.24
N THR A 153 9.71 13.71 -6.19
CA THR A 153 9.58 15.15 -6.30
C THR A 153 10.90 15.80 -5.92
N LYS A 154 11.30 16.80 -6.71
CA LYS A 154 12.47 17.60 -6.34
C LYS A 154 12.19 18.31 -5.02
N PRO A 155 13.13 18.35 -4.06
CA PRO A 155 12.99 19.17 -2.86
C PRO A 155 12.71 20.62 -3.26
N GLN A 156 11.63 21.20 -2.73
CA GLN A 156 11.37 22.63 -2.93
C GLN A 156 12.52 23.42 -2.24
N GLY A 157 13.29 24.17 -2.99
CA GLY A 157 14.29 25.08 -2.44
C GLY A 157 15.74 24.87 -2.84
N MET A 158 16.05 23.95 -3.77
CA MET A 158 17.41 23.83 -4.34
C MET A 158 17.50 24.37 -5.77
N GLU A 159 16.94 25.53 -6.04
CA GLU A 159 17.39 26.35 -7.17
C GLU A 159 18.59 27.19 -6.69
N ARG A 160 19.80 26.77 -7.06
CA ARG A 160 21.00 27.62 -7.01
C ARG A 160 21.40 27.95 -8.44
#